data_4bfe8aefbc0617676bedff4ba5c28c40
#
_entry.id   4bfe8aefbc0617676bedff4ba5c28c40
#
_cell.length_a   1.000
_cell.length_b   1.000
_cell.length_c   1.000
_cell.angle_alpha   90.00
_cell.angle_beta   90.00
_cell.angle_gamma   90.00
#
_symmetry.space_group_name_H-M   'P 1'
#
loop_
_entity.id
_entity.type
_entity.pdbx_description
1 polymer ?
#
loop_
_entity_poly.entity_id
_entity_poly.type
_entity_poly.pdbx_seq_one_letter_code
_entity_poly.pdbx_strand_id
1 'polypeptide(L)'
;MTNTDGSTASDASDGIAKLRRFHGDLQKVKTGSTDLTQVEEEIRAALDEVGRELMAAVLAAANVDDLEITVNGVLHSRLHARRETIHTTFGAVEVEQTVYSRGRGHPTVAPMEKTLGLVERYYTPKCAKVLCHLTAVVVREEAAALLRELGGISVGDATLHRLPLKIMARYERDRTVIEPVLRQRSEIPDAAVSMQVGLDGVMVPQDGEHCNPRG
;
A
#
# COMPACT_ATOMS: atom_id res chain seq x y z
N MET A 1 -33.49 7.18 10.45
CA MET A 1 -33.25 6.05 11.37
C MET A 1 -32.94 4.86 10.50
N THR A 2 -31.72 4.61 10.23
CA THR A 2 -31.26 3.46 9.42
C THR A 2 -30.17 2.74 10.21
N ASN A 3 -30.50 1.51 10.59
CA ASN A 3 -29.62 0.56 11.24
C ASN A 3 -28.44 0.19 10.29
N THR A 4 -27.23 0.62 10.61
CA THR A 4 -25.99 0.17 9.95
C THR A 4 -24.98 -0.43 10.94
N ASP A 5 -25.45 -0.94 12.09
CA ASP A 5 -24.57 -1.32 13.20
C ASP A 5 -24.32 -2.84 13.36
N GLY A 6 -24.45 -3.64 12.30
CA GLY A 6 -24.40 -5.12 12.50
C GLY A 6 -23.20 -5.89 11.95
N SER A 7 -22.51 -5.36 10.92
CA SER A 7 -21.58 -6.22 10.13
C SER A 7 -20.11 -6.09 10.51
N THR A 8 -19.62 -4.90 10.79
CA THR A 8 -18.16 -4.66 10.97
C THR A 8 -17.61 -5.08 12.34
N ALA A 9 -18.47 -5.13 13.37
CA ALA A 9 -18.05 -5.58 14.72
C ALA A 9 -17.91 -7.12 14.81
N SER A 10 -18.60 -7.86 13.94
CA SER A 10 -18.55 -9.34 13.91
C SER A 10 -17.23 -9.87 13.39
N ASP A 11 -16.68 -9.24 12.35
CA ASP A 11 -15.51 -9.75 11.63
C ASP A 11 -14.19 -9.52 12.41
N ALA A 12 -14.02 -8.33 13.02
CA ALA A 12 -12.88 -8.07 13.91
C ALA A 12 -12.86 -9.00 15.15
N SER A 13 -14.03 -9.51 15.56
CA SER A 13 -14.16 -10.50 16.62
C SER A 13 -13.57 -11.86 16.24
N ASP A 14 -13.60 -12.26 14.96
CA ASP A 14 -13.14 -13.59 14.55
C ASP A 14 -11.60 -13.69 14.51
N GLY A 15 -10.90 -12.68 14.01
CA GLY A 15 -9.43 -12.64 14.04
C GLY A 15 -8.88 -12.62 15.47
N ILE A 16 -9.49 -11.82 16.35
CA ILE A 16 -9.12 -11.81 17.79
C ILE A 16 -9.43 -13.16 18.45
N ALA A 17 -10.55 -13.79 18.08
CA ALA A 17 -10.91 -15.11 18.58
C ALA A 17 -9.91 -16.19 18.13
N LYS A 18 -9.42 -16.13 16.89
CA LYS A 18 -8.35 -17.01 16.36
C LYS A 18 -7.05 -16.82 17.16
N LEU A 19 -6.61 -15.59 17.41
CA LEU A 19 -5.43 -15.31 18.23
C LEU A 19 -5.58 -15.83 19.65
N ARG A 20 -6.76 -15.71 20.26
CA ARG A 20 -7.03 -16.24 21.60
C ARG A 20 -7.02 -17.77 21.63
N ARG A 21 -7.59 -18.45 20.61
CA ARG A 21 -7.52 -19.91 20.46
C ARG A 21 -6.08 -20.36 20.31
N PHE A 22 -5.32 -19.70 19.43
CA PHE A 22 -3.91 -19.97 19.24
C PHE A 22 -3.13 -19.84 20.55
N HIS A 23 -3.35 -18.76 21.33
CA HIS A 23 -2.75 -18.61 22.65
C HIS A 23 -3.13 -19.75 23.63
N GLY A 24 -4.38 -20.23 23.59
CA GLY A 24 -4.83 -21.39 24.36
C GLY A 24 -4.14 -22.70 23.93
N ASP A 25 -3.89 -22.88 22.64
CA ASP A 25 -3.24 -24.06 22.09
C ASP A 25 -1.72 -24.06 22.34
N LEU A 26 -1.07 -22.91 22.46
CA LEU A 26 0.33 -22.78 22.89
C LEU A 26 0.58 -23.42 24.28
N GLN A 27 -0.42 -23.51 25.14
CA GLN A 27 -0.32 -24.21 26.40
C GLN A 27 -0.17 -25.73 26.22
N LYS A 28 -0.62 -26.28 25.10
CA LYS A 28 -0.51 -27.71 24.74
C LYS A 28 0.85 -28.07 24.14
N VAL A 29 1.61 -27.09 23.68
CA VAL A 29 2.93 -27.24 23.04
C VAL A 29 4.00 -27.75 24.01
N LYS A 30 3.76 -27.74 25.30
CA LYS A 30 4.73 -28.15 26.32
C LYS A 30 5.13 -29.65 26.35
N THR A 31 4.55 -30.51 25.50
CA THR A 31 4.70 -31.96 25.60
C THR A 31 5.12 -32.69 24.31
N GLY A 32 5.47 -32.02 23.24
CA GLY A 32 5.85 -32.68 21.96
C GLY A 32 6.91 -31.91 21.18
N SER A 33 7.45 -32.53 20.13
CA SER A 33 8.28 -31.83 19.16
C SER A 33 7.44 -30.80 18.41
N THR A 34 7.62 -29.54 18.71
CA THR A 34 6.91 -28.44 18.02
C THR A 34 7.76 -27.94 16.88
N ASP A 35 7.21 -27.93 15.68
CA ASP A 35 7.83 -27.25 14.54
C ASP A 35 7.63 -25.75 14.71
N LEU A 36 8.69 -25.04 15.07
CA LEU A 36 8.66 -23.59 15.26
C LEU A 36 8.37 -22.85 13.96
N THR A 37 8.79 -23.38 12.82
CA THR A 37 8.49 -22.78 11.50
C THR A 37 6.98 -22.73 11.27
N GLN A 38 6.31 -23.84 11.50
CA GLN A 38 4.86 -23.90 11.38
C GLN A 38 4.15 -22.94 12.35
N VAL A 39 4.64 -22.86 13.60
CA VAL A 39 4.09 -21.95 14.60
C VAL A 39 4.23 -20.49 14.17
N GLU A 40 5.39 -20.10 13.64
CA GLU A 40 5.63 -18.73 13.15
C GLU A 40 4.73 -18.40 11.97
N GLU A 41 4.55 -19.33 11.03
CA GLU A 41 3.64 -19.18 9.89
C GLU A 41 2.18 -19.01 10.34
N GLU A 42 1.71 -19.80 11.30
CA GLU A 42 0.36 -19.71 11.85
C GLU A 42 0.12 -18.37 12.57
N ILE A 43 1.09 -17.92 13.38
CA ILE A 43 1.04 -16.61 14.03
C ILE A 43 0.97 -15.50 12.97
N ARG A 44 1.85 -15.56 11.98
CA ARG A 44 1.90 -14.56 10.92
C ARG A 44 0.58 -14.48 10.17
N ALA A 45 0.04 -15.62 9.75
CA ALA A 45 -1.24 -15.69 9.04
C ALA A 45 -2.39 -15.09 9.86
N ALA A 46 -2.44 -15.38 11.17
CA ALA A 46 -3.46 -14.83 12.06
C ALA A 46 -3.32 -13.30 12.23
N LEU A 47 -2.10 -12.78 12.35
CA LEU A 47 -1.84 -11.34 12.44
C LEU A 47 -2.20 -10.62 11.14
N ASP A 48 -1.88 -11.20 9.99
CA ASP A 48 -2.23 -10.63 8.69
C ASP A 48 -3.75 -10.63 8.47
N GLU A 49 -4.47 -11.63 8.95
CA GLU A 49 -5.94 -11.66 8.91
C GLU A 49 -6.56 -10.54 9.73
N VAL A 50 -6.14 -10.40 11.00
CA VAL A 50 -6.60 -9.29 11.85
C VAL A 50 -6.24 -7.94 11.23
N GLY A 51 -5.02 -7.82 10.67
CA GLY A 51 -4.58 -6.61 9.98
C GLY A 51 -5.47 -6.26 8.78
N ARG A 52 -5.88 -7.24 7.97
CA ARG A 52 -6.82 -7.02 6.86
C ARG A 52 -8.18 -6.57 7.33
N GLU A 53 -8.74 -7.21 8.37
CA GLU A 53 -10.04 -6.83 8.94
C GLU A 53 -10.04 -5.39 9.46
N LEU A 54 -9.01 -5.01 10.21
CA LEU A 54 -8.86 -3.64 10.70
C LEU A 54 -8.69 -2.64 9.57
N MET A 55 -7.89 -2.98 8.54
CA MET A 55 -7.74 -2.13 7.36
C MET A 55 -9.05 -2.00 6.58
N ALA A 56 -9.84 -3.07 6.45
CA ALA A 56 -11.15 -3.01 5.83
C ALA A 56 -12.07 -2.03 6.58
N ALA A 57 -12.09 -2.09 7.91
CA ALA A 57 -12.88 -1.18 8.73
C ALA A 57 -12.43 0.30 8.56
N VAL A 58 -11.11 0.56 8.55
CA VAL A 58 -10.57 1.92 8.33
C VAL A 58 -10.93 2.44 6.94
N LEU A 59 -10.80 1.60 5.91
CA LEU A 59 -11.13 1.97 4.54
C LEU A 59 -12.64 2.22 4.39
N ALA A 60 -13.48 1.38 4.97
CA ALA A 60 -14.93 1.56 4.96
C ALA A 60 -15.36 2.84 5.68
N ALA A 61 -14.74 3.15 6.83
CA ALA A 61 -15.02 4.37 7.59
C ALA A 61 -14.63 5.65 6.84
N ALA A 62 -13.68 5.58 5.92
CA ALA A 62 -13.27 6.70 5.08
C ALA A 62 -14.11 6.86 3.81
N ASN A 63 -15.03 5.94 3.54
CA ASN A 63 -15.94 6.07 2.40
C ASN A 63 -17.03 7.10 2.69
N VAL A 64 -17.16 8.06 1.78
CA VAL A 64 -18.22 9.08 1.83
C VAL A 64 -19.39 8.56 1.00
N ASP A 65 -20.60 8.61 1.53
CA ASP A 65 -21.81 8.09 0.86
C ASP A 65 -22.95 9.14 0.74
N ASP A 66 -22.58 10.42 0.77
CA ASP A 66 -23.51 11.53 0.56
C ASP A 66 -24.03 11.56 -0.89
N LEU A 67 -25.22 12.13 -1.10
CA LEU A 67 -25.78 12.28 -2.45
C LEU A 67 -24.95 13.23 -3.32
N GLU A 68 -24.35 14.24 -2.69
CA GLU A 68 -23.53 15.26 -3.35
C GLU A 68 -22.33 15.63 -2.47
N ILE A 69 -21.22 15.89 -3.11
CA ILE A 69 -19.98 16.34 -2.46
C ILE A 69 -19.39 17.53 -3.20
N THR A 70 -18.65 18.37 -2.49
CA THR A 70 -17.88 19.45 -3.10
C THR A 70 -16.40 19.09 -3.11
N VAL A 71 -15.81 19.02 -4.31
CA VAL A 71 -14.37 18.75 -4.48
C VAL A 71 -13.75 19.93 -5.20
N ASN A 72 -12.75 20.60 -4.56
CA ASN A 72 -12.11 21.81 -5.08
C ASN A 72 -13.11 22.93 -5.47
N GLY A 73 -14.14 23.13 -4.67
CA GLY A 73 -15.18 24.15 -4.93
C GLY A 73 -16.21 23.77 -6.01
N VAL A 74 -16.17 22.55 -6.52
CA VAL A 74 -17.10 22.08 -7.56
C VAL A 74 -17.97 20.95 -7.03
N LEU A 75 -19.29 21.06 -7.27
CA LEU A 75 -20.29 20.08 -6.90
C LEU A 75 -20.17 18.82 -7.78
N HIS A 76 -20.22 17.66 -7.15
CA HIS A 76 -20.25 16.35 -7.78
C HIS A 76 -21.38 15.54 -7.19
N SER A 77 -22.20 14.92 -8.03
CA SER A 77 -23.28 14.04 -7.60
C SER A 77 -22.83 12.59 -7.56
N ARG A 78 -23.37 11.81 -6.63
CA ARG A 78 -23.13 10.37 -6.51
C ARG A 78 -23.52 9.66 -7.80
N LEU A 79 -22.60 8.84 -8.32
CA LEU A 79 -22.84 8.08 -9.55
C LEU A 79 -23.20 6.63 -9.22
N HIS A 80 -22.32 5.91 -8.54
CA HIS A 80 -22.53 4.53 -8.10
C HIS A 80 -21.49 4.16 -7.03
N ALA A 81 -21.74 3.06 -6.33
CA ALA A 81 -20.71 2.38 -5.56
C ALA A 81 -20.02 1.31 -6.42
N ARG A 82 -18.75 1.07 -6.19
CA ARG A 82 -17.98 0.01 -6.83
C ARG A 82 -17.13 -0.73 -5.81
N ARG A 83 -16.89 -2.01 -6.06
CA ARG A 83 -15.92 -2.78 -5.28
C ARG A 83 -14.54 -2.60 -5.88
N GLU A 84 -13.58 -2.35 -5.01
CA GLU A 84 -12.16 -2.19 -5.35
C GLU A 84 -11.30 -3.02 -4.41
N THR A 85 -10.22 -3.57 -4.95
CA THR A 85 -9.21 -4.27 -4.15
C THR A 85 -8.09 -3.31 -3.81
N ILE A 86 -7.88 -3.04 -2.53
CA ILE A 86 -6.80 -2.19 -2.02
C ILE A 86 -5.70 -3.08 -1.45
N HIS A 87 -4.49 -2.91 -1.95
CA HIS A 87 -3.32 -3.63 -1.46
C HIS A 87 -2.73 -2.92 -0.23
N THR A 88 -2.64 -3.65 0.85
CA THR A 88 -2.07 -3.21 2.13
C THR A 88 -0.82 -4.02 2.47
N THR A 89 -0.12 -3.67 3.55
CA THR A 89 0.99 -4.48 4.07
C THR A 89 0.53 -5.77 4.75
N PHE A 90 -0.77 -5.94 4.95
CA PHE A 90 -1.38 -7.16 5.48
C PHE A 90 -2.02 -8.04 4.40
N GLY A 91 -1.86 -7.66 3.13
CA GLY A 91 -2.47 -8.30 1.98
C GLY A 91 -3.55 -7.45 1.31
N ALA A 92 -4.28 -8.05 0.40
CA ALA A 92 -5.37 -7.41 -0.35
C ALA A 92 -6.65 -7.34 0.50
N VAL A 93 -7.34 -6.20 0.41
CA VAL A 93 -8.60 -5.92 1.10
C VAL A 93 -9.62 -5.45 0.09
N GLU A 94 -10.78 -6.06 0.04
CA GLU A 94 -11.90 -5.61 -0.78
C GLU A 94 -12.72 -4.55 -0.02
N VAL A 95 -12.99 -3.43 -0.68
CA VAL A 95 -13.78 -2.34 -0.11
C VAL A 95 -14.81 -1.85 -1.10
N GLU A 96 -15.93 -1.37 -0.59
CA GLU A 96 -16.89 -0.62 -1.38
C GLU A 96 -16.53 0.87 -1.36
N GLN A 97 -16.48 1.47 -2.53
CA GLN A 97 -16.08 2.85 -2.74
C GLN A 97 -17.14 3.60 -3.53
N THR A 98 -17.62 4.71 -3.00
CA THR A 98 -18.56 5.58 -3.72
C THR A 98 -17.83 6.48 -4.71
N VAL A 99 -18.33 6.55 -5.92
CA VAL A 99 -17.79 7.31 -7.03
C VAL A 99 -18.73 8.45 -7.39
N TYR A 100 -18.18 9.64 -7.62
CA TYR A 100 -18.88 10.86 -7.92
C TYR A 100 -18.51 11.42 -9.28
N SER A 101 -19.43 12.15 -9.91
CA SER A 101 -19.20 12.80 -11.20
C SER A 101 -19.87 14.17 -11.25
N ARG A 102 -19.31 15.07 -12.06
CA ARG A 102 -19.93 16.36 -12.42
C ARG A 102 -20.94 16.25 -13.54
N GLY A 103 -21.10 15.05 -14.12
CA GLY A 103 -21.95 14.80 -15.27
C GLY A 103 -21.24 14.05 -16.39
N ARG A 104 -21.95 13.84 -17.49
CA ARG A 104 -21.44 13.06 -18.64
C ARG A 104 -20.20 13.72 -19.25
N GLY A 105 -19.16 12.93 -19.51
CA GLY A 105 -17.90 13.38 -20.11
C GLY A 105 -16.87 13.96 -19.14
N HIS A 106 -17.19 14.06 -17.84
CA HIS A 106 -16.23 14.49 -16.83
C HIS A 106 -15.58 13.30 -16.13
N PRO A 107 -14.32 13.44 -15.67
CA PRO A 107 -13.67 12.40 -14.89
C PRO A 107 -14.41 12.17 -13.58
N THR A 108 -14.44 10.92 -13.16
CA THR A 108 -15.01 10.53 -11.87
C THR A 108 -14.02 10.76 -10.74
N VAL A 109 -14.54 11.01 -9.55
CA VAL A 109 -13.76 11.23 -8.32
C VAL A 109 -14.24 10.24 -7.26
N ALA A 110 -13.29 9.64 -6.57
CA ALA A 110 -13.54 8.85 -5.38
C ALA A 110 -12.84 9.52 -4.19
N PRO A 111 -13.57 10.16 -3.27
CA PRO A 111 -13.00 10.94 -2.17
C PRO A 111 -12.06 10.14 -1.30
N MET A 112 -12.39 8.88 -1.03
CA MET A 112 -11.58 7.97 -0.23
C MET A 112 -10.13 7.87 -0.74
N GLU A 113 -9.92 7.83 -2.06
CA GLU A 113 -8.59 7.76 -2.68
C GLU A 113 -7.71 8.93 -2.25
N LYS A 114 -8.27 10.15 -2.23
CA LYS A 114 -7.57 11.37 -1.84
C LYS A 114 -7.39 11.48 -0.33
N THR A 115 -8.44 11.20 0.41
CA THR A 115 -8.45 11.32 1.88
C THR A 115 -7.42 10.39 2.51
N LEU A 116 -7.30 9.16 2.01
CA LEU A 116 -6.36 8.17 2.51
C LEU A 116 -5.00 8.21 1.80
N GLY A 117 -4.84 9.05 0.77
CA GLY A 117 -3.60 9.16 0.01
C GLY A 117 -3.24 7.87 -0.73
N LEU A 118 -4.23 7.13 -1.25
CA LEU A 118 -3.98 5.91 -1.98
C LEU A 118 -3.09 6.16 -3.21
N VAL A 119 -2.07 5.35 -3.35
CA VAL A 119 -1.13 5.41 -4.48
C VAL A 119 -1.70 4.59 -5.63
N GLU A 120 -1.79 5.23 -6.82
CA GLU A 120 -2.37 4.62 -8.03
C GLU A 120 -3.75 3.98 -7.79
N ARG A 121 -4.51 4.51 -6.81
CA ARG A 121 -5.86 4.09 -6.40
C ARG A 121 -5.93 2.75 -5.65
N TYR A 122 -4.91 1.90 -5.76
CA TYR A 122 -4.95 0.51 -5.33
C TYR A 122 -3.99 0.15 -4.20
N TYR A 123 -3.09 1.05 -3.82
CA TYR A 123 -2.06 0.76 -2.83
C TYR A 123 -2.13 1.72 -1.66
N THR A 124 -2.07 1.22 -0.43
CA THR A 124 -1.80 2.09 0.71
C THR A 124 -0.40 2.70 0.58
N PRO A 125 -0.14 3.91 1.10
CA PRO A 125 1.18 4.56 1.00
C PRO A 125 2.32 3.68 1.52
N LYS A 126 2.09 2.95 2.61
CA LYS A 126 3.09 2.04 3.18
C LYS A 126 3.35 0.84 2.26
N CYS A 127 2.31 0.23 1.70
CA CYS A 127 2.45 -0.87 0.75
C CYS A 127 3.23 -0.42 -0.49
N ALA A 128 2.83 0.70 -1.11
CA ALA A 128 3.55 1.25 -2.27
C ALA A 128 5.03 1.53 -1.96
N LYS A 129 5.33 2.09 -0.76
CA LYS A 129 6.71 2.32 -0.32
C LYS A 129 7.51 1.02 -0.24
N VAL A 130 6.95 -0.05 0.34
CA VAL A 130 7.61 -1.36 0.46
C VAL A 130 7.87 -1.95 -0.92
N LEU A 131 6.88 -1.93 -1.82
CA LEU A 131 7.03 -2.44 -3.19
C LEU A 131 8.14 -1.71 -3.95
N CYS A 132 8.16 -0.38 -3.92
CA CYS A 132 9.19 0.42 -4.60
C CYS A 132 10.57 0.23 -3.97
N HIS A 133 10.65 0.12 -2.64
CA HIS A 133 11.93 -0.07 -1.96
C HIS A 133 12.56 -1.42 -2.33
N LEU A 134 11.78 -2.51 -2.30
CA LEU A 134 12.30 -3.83 -2.66
C LEU A 134 12.75 -3.89 -4.11
N THR A 135 11.97 -3.34 -5.05
CA THR A 135 12.37 -3.30 -6.47
C THR A 135 13.57 -2.41 -6.78
N ALA A 136 13.94 -1.51 -5.87
CA ALA A 136 15.16 -0.71 -5.98
C ALA A 136 16.41 -1.42 -5.44
N VAL A 137 16.24 -2.47 -4.62
CA VAL A 137 17.35 -3.14 -3.91
C VAL A 137 17.64 -4.52 -4.49
N VAL A 138 16.60 -5.25 -4.90
CA VAL A 138 16.71 -6.60 -5.44
C VAL A 138 16.02 -6.73 -6.80
N VAL A 139 16.34 -7.78 -7.55
CA VAL A 139 15.64 -8.06 -8.82
C VAL A 139 14.19 -8.42 -8.56
N ARG A 140 13.32 -8.21 -9.56
CA ARG A 140 11.85 -8.30 -9.38
C ARG A 140 11.37 -9.65 -8.92
N GLU A 141 11.98 -10.72 -9.40
CA GLU A 141 11.67 -12.10 -9.02
C GLU A 141 11.92 -12.34 -7.54
N GLU A 142 13.06 -11.87 -7.03
CA GLU A 142 13.40 -11.92 -5.60
C GLU A 142 12.48 -11.00 -4.78
N ALA A 143 12.18 -9.81 -5.27
CA ALA A 143 11.23 -8.90 -4.62
C ALA A 143 9.85 -9.56 -4.45
N ALA A 144 9.35 -10.25 -5.49
CA ALA A 144 8.08 -10.97 -5.42
C ALA A 144 8.12 -12.15 -4.45
N ALA A 145 9.24 -12.85 -4.34
CA ALA A 145 9.44 -13.93 -3.38
C ALA A 145 9.46 -13.39 -1.95
N LEU A 146 10.28 -12.38 -1.67
CA LEU A 146 10.39 -11.73 -0.35
C LEU A 146 9.06 -11.13 0.11
N LEU A 147 8.29 -10.51 -0.77
CA LEU A 147 6.98 -9.94 -0.44
C LEU A 147 5.99 -11.02 0.02
N ARG A 148 6.01 -12.19 -0.62
CA ARG A 148 5.16 -13.34 -0.23
C ARG A 148 5.62 -13.95 1.09
N GLU A 149 6.92 -14.18 1.22
CA GLU A 149 7.50 -14.85 2.39
C GLU A 149 7.44 -13.99 3.65
N LEU A 150 7.84 -12.71 3.54
CA LEU A 150 7.96 -11.83 4.71
C LEU A 150 6.70 -10.99 4.97
N GLY A 151 5.86 -10.76 3.97
CA GLY A 151 4.76 -9.82 4.07
C GLY A 151 3.38 -10.36 3.69
N GLY A 152 3.27 -11.62 3.26
CA GLY A 152 1.99 -12.16 2.76
C GLY A 152 1.42 -11.36 1.58
N ILE A 153 2.24 -10.49 0.95
CA ILE A 153 1.82 -9.61 -0.14
C ILE A 153 2.05 -10.34 -1.46
N SER A 154 0.97 -10.67 -2.14
CA SER A 154 1.04 -11.27 -3.48
C SER A 154 0.82 -10.20 -4.55
N VAL A 155 1.85 -9.88 -5.30
CA VAL A 155 1.80 -8.96 -6.45
C VAL A 155 2.47 -9.58 -7.66
N GLY A 156 1.92 -9.31 -8.84
CA GLY A 156 2.51 -9.80 -10.09
C GLY A 156 3.73 -8.97 -10.52
N ASP A 157 4.61 -9.56 -11.33
CA ASP A 157 5.81 -8.91 -11.90
C ASP A 157 5.47 -7.59 -12.61
N ALA A 158 4.36 -7.57 -13.37
CA ALA A 158 3.89 -6.36 -14.04
C ALA A 158 3.63 -5.20 -13.06
N THR A 159 3.17 -5.48 -11.84
CA THR A 159 2.95 -4.48 -10.80
C THR A 159 4.27 -3.94 -10.29
N LEU A 160 5.21 -4.83 -9.98
CA LEU A 160 6.54 -4.48 -9.49
C LEU A 160 7.32 -3.65 -10.51
N HIS A 161 7.06 -3.85 -11.80
CA HIS A 161 7.63 -3.02 -12.85
C HIS A 161 6.93 -1.67 -13.01
N ARG A 162 5.60 -1.65 -13.07
CA ARG A 162 4.83 -0.45 -13.44
C ARG A 162 4.68 0.55 -12.31
N LEU A 163 4.55 0.09 -11.07
CA LEU A 163 4.28 0.98 -9.93
C LEU A 163 5.42 1.98 -9.69
N PRO A 164 6.71 1.57 -9.62
CA PRO A 164 7.82 2.52 -9.51
C PRO A 164 7.89 3.53 -10.65
N LEU A 165 7.67 3.08 -11.90
CA LEU A 165 7.68 3.95 -13.07
C LEU A 165 6.57 5.01 -13.01
N LYS A 166 5.38 4.64 -12.58
CA LYS A 166 4.26 5.59 -12.42
C LYS A 166 4.53 6.61 -11.31
N ILE A 167 5.10 6.16 -10.19
CA ILE A 167 5.48 7.06 -9.09
C ILE A 167 6.58 8.03 -9.55
N MET A 168 7.59 7.53 -10.27
CA MET A 168 8.65 8.37 -10.84
C MET A 168 8.08 9.40 -11.84
N ALA A 169 7.24 8.98 -12.77
CA ALA A 169 6.60 9.89 -13.73
C ALA A 169 5.77 10.97 -13.04
N ARG A 170 5.08 10.61 -11.94
CA ARG A 170 4.35 11.58 -11.12
C ARG A 170 5.30 12.55 -10.41
N TYR A 171 6.40 12.04 -9.84
CA TYR A 171 7.43 12.87 -9.21
C TYR A 171 8.01 13.87 -10.21
N GLU A 172 8.43 13.42 -11.40
CA GLU A 172 9.00 14.30 -12.43
C GLU A 172 8.01 15.39 -12.88
N ARG A 173 6.74 15.06 -13.04
CA ARG A 173 5.72 16.04 -13.39
C ARG A 173 5.53 17.11 -12.31
N ASP A 174 5.54 16.70 -11.04
CA ASP A 174 5.23 17.57 -9.90
C ASP A 174 6.51 18.03 -9.17
N ARG A 175 7.69 17.81 -9.76
CA ARG A 175 9.02 18.01 -9.17
C ARG A 175 9.23 19.41 -8.60
N THR A 176 8.83 20.43 -9.34
CA THR A 176 8.99 21.83 -8.93
C THR A 176 8.22 22.17 -7.65
N VAL A 177 7.14 21.45 -7.37
CA VAL A 177 6.33 21.61 -6.15
C VAL A 177 6.84 20.73 -5.02
N ILE A 178 7.28 19.52 -5.34
CA ILE A 178 7.67 18.49 -4.35
C ILE A 178 9.07 18.77 -3.78
N GLU A 179 10.05 19.11 -4.61
CA GLU A 179 11.44 19.31 -4.16
C GLU A 179 11.61 20.38 -3.07
N PRO A 180 11.01 21.57 -3.14
CA PRO A 180 11.12 22.54 -2.08
C PRO A 180 10.60 22.03 -0.72
N VAL A 181 9.48 21.26 -0.75
CA VAL A 181 8.90 20.66 0.46
C VAL A 181 9.81 19.57 1.04
N LEU A 182 10.42 18.76 0.18
CA LEU A 182 11.36 17.72 0.61
C LEU A 182 12.62 18.33 1.22
N ARG A 183 13.16 19.40 0.61
CA ARG A 183 14.33 20.13 1.13
C ARG A 183 14.08 20.76 2.49
N GLN A 184 12.87 21.28 2.73
CA GLN A 184 12.49 21.82 4.04
C GLN A 184 12.36 20.73 5.12
N ARG A 185 12.04 19.50 4.72
CA ARG A 185 11.89 18.35 5.63
C ARG A 185 13.20 17.58 5.86
N SER A 186 14.23 17.81 5.05
CA SER A 186 15.54 17.22 5.28
C SER A 186 16.20 17.97 6.44
N GLU A 187 16.18 17.37 7.61
CA GLU A 187 16.92 17.84 8.78
C GLU A 187 18.41 17.66 8.52
N ILE A 188 19.08 18.76 8.17
CA ILE A 188 20.53 18.81 8.20
C ILE A 188 20.88 19.10 9.67
N PRO A 189 21.65 18.23 10.36
CA PRO A 189 22.04 18.50 11.73
C PRO A 189 22.77 19.84 11.82
N ASP A 190 22.39 20.71 12.75
CA ASP A 190 22.99 22.05 12.96
C ASP A 190 24.52 21.98 13.19
N ALA A 191 25.03 20.83 13.61
CA ALA A 191 26.45 20.56 13.81
C ALA A 191 27.18 20.01 12.58
N ALA A 192 26.53 19.91 11.42
CA ALA A 192 27.18 19.38 10.20
C ALA A 192 28.16 20.42 9.65
N VAL A 193 29.46 20.14 9.73
CA VAL A 193 30.55 20.95 9.19
C VAL A 193 30.70 20.81 7.68
N SER A 194 30.29 19.67 7.13
CA SER A 194 30.29 19.39 5.69
C SER A 194 29.26 18.33 5.35
N MET A 195 28.72 18.39 4.13
CA MET A 195 27.82 17.39 3.57
C MET A 195 28.44 16.87 2.26
N GLN A 196 28.62 15.55 2.20
CA GLN A 196 29.06 14.88 0.97
C GLN A 196 27.83 14.23 0.31
N VAL A 197 27.51 14.65 -0.90
CA VAL A 197 26.46 14.05 -1.72
C VAL A 197 27.14 13.14 -2.74
N GLY A 198 27.03 11.84 -2.59
CA GLY A 198 27.42 10.85 -3.58
C GLY A 198 26.27 10.65 -4.57
N LEU A 199 26.49 10.98 -5.84
CA LEU A 199 25.67 10.53 -6.94
C LEU A 199 26.24 9.19 -7.41
N ASP A 200 25.64 8.09 -6.96
CA ASP A 200 26.00 6.77 -7.45
C ASP A 200 25.31 6.58 -8.81
N GLY A 201 26.10 6.64 -9.86
CA GLY A 201 25.63 6.44 -11.22
C GLY A 201 25.39 4.97 -11.48
N VAL A 202 24.15 4.50 -11.43
CA VAL A 202 23.78 3.20 -11.99
C VAL A 202 23.90 3.31 -13.51
N MET A 203 24.88 2.63 -14.09
CA MET A 203 24.92 2.42 -15.53
C MET A 203 23.80 1.44 -15.88
N VAL A 204 22.71 1.97 -16.42
CA VAL A 204 21.67 1.16 -17.06
C VAL A 204 22.21 0.78 -18.43
N PRO A 205 22.35 -0.53 -18.79
CA PRO A 205 22.66 -0.91 -20.14
C PRO A 205 21.55 -0.37 -21.05
N GLN A 206 21.89 0.57 -21.92
CA GLN A 206 20.99 0.95 -23.01
C GLN A 206 21.14 -0.11 -24.10
N ASP A 207 20.05 -0.83 -24.38
CA ASP A 207 20.00 -1.72 -25.53
C ASP A 207 20.30 -0.92 -26.80
N GLY A 208 21.46 -1.13 -27.38
CA GLY A 208 21.77 -0.63 -28.73
C GLY A 208 23.11 0.06 -28.97
N GLU A 209 23.93 0.38 -27.98
CA GLU A 209 25.25 0.93 -28.27
C GLU A 209 26.38 0.03 -27.74
N HIS A 210 26.94 -0.76 -28.63
CA HIS A 210 28.25 -1.34 -28.46
C HIS A 210 29.28 -0.20 -28.28
N CYS A 211 29.72 0.06 -27.07
CA CYS A 211 30.93 0.81 -26.81
C CYS A 211 32.09 0.04 -27.43
N ASN A 212 32.58 0.48 -28.56
CA ASN A 212 33.77 -0.05 -29.20
C ASN A 212 35.00 0.54 -28.47
N PRO A 213 35.77 -0.24 -27.72
CA PRO A 213 36.99 0.26 -27.06
C PRO A 213 38.16 0.22 -28.04
N ARG A 214 38.21 1.14 -28.98
CA ARG A 214 39.39 1.44 -29.77
C ARG A 214 39.45 2.92 -30.13
N GLY A 215 40.26 3.64 -29.41
CA GLY A 215 40.66 4.99 -29.65
C GLY A 215 41.69 5.38 -28.65
#